data_f640adf19969e66758b12c6589be93c9
#
_entry.id   f640adf19969e66758b12c6589be93c9
#
_cell.length_a   1.000
_cell.length_b   1.000
_cell.length_c   1.000
_cell.angle_alpha   90.00
_cell.angle_beta   90.00
_cell.angle_gamma   90.00
#
_symmetry.space_group_name_H-M   'P 1'
#
loop_
_entity.id
_entity.type
_entity.pdbx_description
1 polymer ?
#
loop_
_entity_poly.entity_id
_entity_poly.type
_entity_poly.pdbx_seq_one_letter_code
_entity_poly.pdbx_strand_id
1 'polypeptide(L)'
;MVVPSDLGRPRPAIVVQGDNFNKGLSTIFVCPVSSDLQEGLSLRPLIEVLPENGLRLRSQIMTDKLVALRRDRIRRVIGRIDAETSEQLDRALLLVLGLAR
;
A
#
# COMPACT_ATOMS: atom_id res chain seq x y z
N MET A 1 -0.04 5.51 4.83
CA MET A 1 1.05 5.08 5.74
C MET A 1 1.73 3.85 5.19
N VAL A 2 3.04 3.83 5.23
CA VAL A 2 3.81 2.64 4.90
C VAL A 2 4.05 1.87 6.19
N VAL A 3 3.68 0.60 6.20
CA VAL A 3 3.83 -0.26 7.39
C VAL A 3 4.49 -1.57 6.99
N PRO A 4 5.30 -2.18 7.86
CA PRO A 4 5.67 -3.57 7.65
C PRO A 4 4.44 -4.43 7.89
N SER A 5 4.22 -5.41 7.05
CA SER A 5 3.09 -6.32 7.20
C SER A 5 3.60 -7.76 7.30
N ASP A 6 2.76 -8.62 7.85
CA ASP A 6 3.10 -10.00 8.13
C ASP A 6 2.39 -10.94 7.14
N LEU A 7 2.55 -10.65 5.85
CA LEU A 7 2.01 -11.46 4.76
C LEU A 7 2.98 -12.60 4.44
N GLY A 8 3.08 -13.58 5.33
CA GLY A 8 4.02 -14.70 5.20
C GLY A 8 5.40 -14.37 5.75
N ARG A 9 6.01 -13.28 5.32
CA ARG A 9 7.20 -12.68 5.94
C ARG A 9 7.04 -11.17 5.94
N PRO A 10 7.75 -10.46 6.83
CA PRO A 10 7.63 -9.01 6.92
C PRO A 10 7.92 -8.34 5.58
N ARG A 11 6.97 -7.57 5.08
CA ARG A 11 7.09 -6.80 3.85
C ARG A 11 6.41 -5.46 4.04
N PRO A 12 6.87 -4.41 3.36
CA PRO A 12 6.15 -3.15 3.40
C PRO A 12 4.76 -3.30 2.78
N ALA A 13 3.83 -2.52 3.30
CA ALA A 13 2.49 -2.40 2.74
C ALA A 13 2.00 -0.99 2.95
N ILE A 14 1.10 -0.54 2.07
CA ILE A 14 0.50 0.77 2.16
C ILE A 14 -0.89 0.63 2.76
N VAL A 15 -1.17 1.36 3.83
CA VAL A 15 -2.52 1.42 4.40
C VAL A 15 -3.39 2.26 3.46
N VAL A 16 -4.48 1.66 3.01
CA VAL A 16 -5.40 2.30 2.05
C VAL A 16 -6.78 2.54 2.64
N GLN A 17 -6.96 2.17 3.90
CA GLN A 17 -8.21 2.42 4.61
C GLN A 17 -8.28 3.89 5.03
N GLY A 18 -9.47 4.49 4.92
CA GLY A 18 -9.66 5.87 5.36
C GLY A 18 -9.33 6.06 6.84
N ASP A 19 -8.69 7.19 7.18
CA ASP A 19 -8.18 7.45 8.53
C ASP A 19 -9.27 7.34 9.61
N ASN A 20 -10.50 7.70 9.28
CA ASN A 20 -11.62 7.62 10.21
C ASN A 20 -11.93 6.20 10.68
N PHE A 21 -11.50 5.20 9.94
CA PHE A 21 -11.77 3.79 10.23
C PHE A 21 -10.58 3.07 10.84
N ASN A 22 -9.40 3.69 10.85
CA ASN A 22 -8.17 3.01 11.28
C ASN A 22 -8.18 2.65 12.77
N LYS A 23 -8.96 3.35 13.58
CA LYS A 23 -9.05 3.09 15.03
C LYS A 23 -10.22 2.20 15.42
N GLY A 24 -11.27 2.16 14.59
CA GLY A 24 -12.53 1.52 14.96
C GLY A 24 -12.71 0.10 14.46
N LEU A 25 -11.96 -0.30 13.44
CA LEU A 25 -12.12 -1.61 12.81
C LEU A 25 -11.04 -2.58 13.29
N SER A 26 -11.42 -3.85 13.36
CA SER A 26 -10.50 -4.92 13.78
C SER A 26 -9.50 -5.29 12.68
N THR A 27 -9.80 -4.91 11.44
CA THR A 27 -8.94 -5.16 10.28
C THR A 27 -8.60 -3.85 9.59
N ILE A 28 -7.50 -3.86 8.86
CA ILE A 28 -7.04 -2.71 8.09
C ILE A 28 -6.74 -3.15 6.67
N PHE A 29 -7.29 -2.43 5.69
CA PHE A 29 -7.01 -2.68 4.28
C PHE A 29 -5.64 -2.16 3.92
N VAL A 30 -4.83 -3.01 3.30
CA VAL A 30 -3.50 -2.65 2.85
C VAL A 30 -3.26 -3.16 1.43
N CYS A 31 -2.36 -2.50 0.72
CA CYS A 31 -1.81 -2.99 -0.53
C CYS A 31 -0.34 -3.38 -0.28
N PRO A 32 0.03 -4.64 -0.51
CA PRO A 32 1.43 -5.04 -0.38
C PRO A 32 2.32 -4.31 -1.38
N VAL A 33 3.58 -4.15 -1.04
CA VAL A 33 4.58 -3.49 -1.88
C VAL A 33 5.63 -4.51 -2.29
N SER A 34 5.98 -4.54 -3.56
CA SER A 34 6.97 -5.48 -4.09
C SER A 34 8.10 -4.76 -4.80
N SER A 35 9.33 -5.15 -4.52
CA SER A 35 10.50 -4.69 -5.28
C SER A 35 10.73 -5.51 -6.56
N ASP A 36 9.96 -6.57 -6.77
CA ASP A 36 9.97 -7.33 -8.01
C ASP A 36 9.07 -6.61 -9.02
N LEU A 37 9.65 -5.73 -9.82
CA LEU A 37 8.91 -4.84 -10.71
C LEU A 37 8.37 -5.60 -11.92
N GLN A 38 7.07 -5.46 -12.17
CA GLN A 38 6.39 -6.06 -13.31
C GLN A 38 6.07 -4.97 -14.33
N GLU A 39 6.53 -5.14 -15.55
CA GLU A 39 6.25 -4.20 -16.64
C GLU A 39 4.83 -4.41 -17.16
N GLY A 40 4.25 -3.33 -17.71
CA GLY A 40 2.94 -3.37 -18.35
C GLY A 40 1.76 -3.44 -17.40
N LEU A 41 1.99 -3.34 -16.09
CA LEU A 41 0.92 -3.35 -15.10
C LEU A 41 0.61 -1.93 -14.66
N SER A 42 -0.27 -1.26 -15.40
CA SER A 42 -0.66 0.14 -15.11
C SER A 42 -1.38 0.29 -13.76
N LEU A 43 -1.82 -0.83 -13.16
CA LEU A 43 -2.50 -0.84 -11.87
C LEU A 43 -1.55 -0.90 -10.68
N ARG A 44 -0.24 -0.92 -10.92
CA ARG A 44 0.77 -0.99 -9.85
C ARG A 44 1.63 0.26 -9.84
N PRO A 45 1.21 1.31 -9.11
CA PRO A 45 1.99 2.55 -9.02
C PRO A 45 3.41 2.29 -8.54
N LEU A 46 4.36 2.98 -9.16
CA LEU A 46 5.77 2.88 -8.82
C LEU A 46 6.08 3.81 -7.64
N ILE A 47 6.86 3.33 -6.69
CA ILE A 47 7.37 4.14 -5.59
C ILE A 47 8.89 4.18 -5.67
N GLU A 48 9.45 5.38 -5.77
CA GLU A 48 10.89 5.60 -5.64
C GLU A 48 11.31 5.58 -4.17
N VAL A 49 12.57 5.29 -3.92
CA VAL A 49 13.11 5.35 -2.55
C VAL A 49 13.26 6.81 -2.15
N LEU A 50 12.55 7.20 -1.10
CA LEU A 50 12.61 8.55 -0.52
C LEU A 50 12.78 8.43 0.99
N PRO A 51 13.45 9.41 1.64
CA PRO A 51 13.65 9.34 3.09
C PRO A 51 12.36 9.17 3.87
N GLU A 52 11.28 9.80 3.44
CA GLU A 52 10.00 9.82 4.14
C GLU A 52 9.18 8.53 4.00
N ASN A 53 9.48 7.65 3.04
CA ASN A 53 8.67 6.44 2.85
C ASN A 53 9.24 5.18 3.50
N GLY A 54 10.47 5.24 3.99
CA GLY A 54 11.09 4.12 4.70
C GLY A 54 11.43 2.90 3.84
N LEU A 55 11.32 3.00 2.53
CA LEU A 55 11.63 1.89 1.63
C LEU A 55 13.12 1.84 1.34
N ARG A 56 13.62 0.63 1.07
CA ARG A 56 15.03 0.40 0.71
C ARG A 56 15.24 0.22 -0.78
N LEU A 57 14.21 -0.21 -1.48
CA LEU A 57 14.27 -0.53 -2.91
C LEU A 57 13.10 0.12 -3.63
N ARG A 58 13.35 0.53 -4.87
CA ARG A 58 12.31 0.96 -5.79
C ARG A 58 11.28 -0.15 -5.91
N SER A 59 9.99 0.19 -5.78
CA SER A 59 8.94 -0.81 -5.60
C SER A 59 7.67 -0.42 -6.32
N GLN A 60 6.77 -1.37 -6.42
CA GLN A 60 5.41 -1.16 -6.93
C GLN A 60 4.39 -1.48 -5.85
N ILE A 61 3.31 -0.70 -5.82
CA ILE A 61 2.17 -0.98 -4.95
C ILE A 61 1.26 -1.97 -5.67
N MET A 62 1.04 -3.12 -5.07
CA MET A 62 0.22 -4.17 -5.68
C MET A 62 -1.25 -3.98 -5.36
N THR A 63 -1.91 -3.07 -6.09
CA THR A 63 -3.34 -2.79 -5.89
C THR A 63 -4.22 -3.99 -6.19
N ASP A 64 -3.78 -4.87 -7.08
CA ASP A 64 -4.47 -6.11 -7.42
C ASP A 64 -4.39 -7.16 -6.32
N LYS A 65 -3.60 -6.91 -5.28
CA LYS A 65 -3.47 -7.79 -4.11
C LYS A 65 -3.92 -7.12 -2.83
N LEU A 66 -4.86 -6.19 -2.94
CA LEU A 66 -5.49 -5.56 -1.79
C LEU A 66 -5.99 -6.62 -0.82
N VAL A 67 -5.69 -6.45 0.45
CA VAL A 67 -6.03 -7.45 1.47
C VAL A 67 -6.36 -6.75 2.78
N ALA A 68 -7.25 -7.36 3.57
CA ALA A 68 -7.55 -6.93 4.92
C ALA A 68 -6.65 -7.69 5.88
N LEU A 69 -5.90 -6.97 6.70
CA LEU A 69 -5.06 -7.56 7.74
C LEU A 69 -5.67 -7.29 9.10
N ARG A 70 -5.50 -8.24 10.02
CA ARG A 70 -5.83 -8.00 11.42
C ARG A 70 -4.92 -6.88 11.94
N ARG A 71 -5.50 -5.98 12.73
CA ARG A 71 -4.79 -4.82 13.29
C ARG A 71 -3.52 -5.23 14.03
N ASP A 72 -3.53 -6.36 14.73
CA ASP A 72 -2.38 -6.83 15.49
C ASP A 72 -1.20 -7.30 14.62
N ARG A 73 -1.42 -7.44 13.32
CA ARG A 73 -0.36 -7.77 12.35
C ARG A 73 0.43 -6.54 11.91
N ILE A 74 -0.07 -5.35 12.20
CA ILE A 74 0.59 -4.10 11.86
C ILE A 74 1.25 -3.56 13.13
N ARG A 75 2.58 -3.52 13.13
CA ARG A 75 3.34 -3.22 14.34
C ARG A 75 3.76 -1.77 14.45
N ARG A 76 4.02 -1.10 13.33
CA ARG A 76 4.51 0.28 13.34
C ARG A 76 4.34 0.92 11.97
N VAL A 77 4.40 2.23 11.95
CA VAL A 77 4.50 3.02 10.71
C VAL A 77 5.98 3.24 10.43
N ILE A 78 6.42 2.95 9.22
CA ILE A 78 7.82 3.15 8.81
C ILE A 78 7.99 4.36 7.91
N GLY A 79 6.91 4.95 7.42
CA GLY A 79 6.99 6.11 6.56
C GLY A 79 5.66 6.49 5.95
N ARG A 80 5.73 7.39 4.97
CA ARG A 80 4.56 7.88 4.22
C ARG A 80 4.89 7.98 2.75
N ILE A 81 3.89 7.79 1.90
CA ILE A 81 4.02 8.07 0.48
C ILE A 81 3.69 9.54 0.23
N ASP A 82 4.23 10.10 -0.83
CA ASP A 82 3.98 11.49 -1.19
C ASP A 82 2.59 11.67 -1.83
N ALA A 83 2.19 12.93 -2.03
CA ALA A 83 0.86 13.25 -2.55
C ALA A 83 0.66 12.72 -3.97
N GLU A 84 1.67 12.79 -4.81
CA GLU A 84 1.59 12.30 -6.19
C GLU A 84 1.39 10.79 -6.24
N THR A 85 2.16 10.05 -5.45
CA THR A 85 2.01 8.59 -5.34
C THR A 85 0.65 8.23 -4.78
N SER A 86 0.18 8.97 -3.78
CA SER A 86 -1.14 8.74 -3.19
C SER A 86 -2.26 8.94 -4.22
N GLU A 87 -2.17 9.95 -5.08
CA GLU A 87 -3.14 10.15 -6.17
C GLU A 87 -3.12 9.00 -7.16
N GLN A 88 -1.93 8.55 -7.55
CA GLN A 88 -1.80 7.42 -8.46
C GLN A 88 -2.39 6.15 -7.87
N LEU A 89 -2.17 5.96 -6.58
CA LEU A 89 -2.73 4.82 -5.84
C LEU A 89 -4.26 4.88 -5.82
N ASP A 90 -4.83 6.04 -5.55
CA ASP A 90 -6.29 6.22 -5.53
C ASP A 90 -6.90 5.88 -6.88
N ARG A 91 -6.31 6.36 -7.97
CA ARG A 91 -6.78 6.06 -9.33
C ARG A 91 -6.69 4.57 -9.64
N ALA A 92 -5.59 3.94 -9.28
CA ALA A 92 -5.41 2.50 -9.51
C ALA A 92 -6.43 1.68 -8.73
N LEU A 93 -6.71 2.06 -7.48
CA LEU A 93 -7.72 1.39 -6.67
C LEU A 93 -9.13 1.55 -7.25
N LEU A 94 -9.47 2.74 -7.71
CA LEU A 94 -10.76 2.97 -8.36
C LEU A 94 -10.93 2.04 -9.57
N LEU A 95 -9.89 1.86 -10.36
CA LEU A 95 -9.92 0.98 -11.53
C LEU A 95 -10.01 -0.49 -11.13
N VAL A 96 -9.17 -0.93 -10.22
CA VAL A 96 -9.12 -2.32 -9.77
C VAL A 96 -10.44 -2.75 -9.15
N LEU A 97 -11.07 -1.86 -8.38
CA LEU A 97 -12.31 -2.15 -7.69
C LEU A 97 -13.55 -1.93 -8.58
N GLY A 98 -13.36 -1.49 -9.82
CA GLY A 98 -14.47 -1.25 -10.74
C GLY A 98 -15.30 -0.03 -10.43
N LEU A 99 -14.75 0.92 -9.67
CA LEU A 99 -15.45 2.15 -9.27
C LEU A 99 -15.22 3.29 -10.24
N ALA A 100 -14.17 3.25 -11.03
CA ALA A 100 -13.91 4.21 -12.10
C ALA A 100 -14.58 3.72 -13.37
N ARG A 101 -15.46 4.49 -13.94
CA ARG A 101 -16.27 4.12 -15.10
C ARG A 101 -16.21 5.15 -16.21
#